data_277dba1f95fa5409f75be378ee08d6e4
#
_entry.id   277dba1f95fa5409f75be378ee08d6e4
#
_cell.length_a   1.000
_cell.length_b   1.000
_cell.length_c   1.000
_cell.angle_alpha   90.00
_cell.angle_beta   90.00
_cell.angle_gamma   90.00
#
_symmetry.space_group_name_H-M   'P 1'
#
loop_
_entity.id
_entity.type
_entity.pdbx_description
1 polymer ?
#
loop_
_entity_poly.entity_id
_entity_poly.type
_entity_poly.pdbx_seq_one_letter_code
_entity_poly.pdbx_strand_id
1 'polypeptide(L)'
;MGWVLFFFILIVVLFLGFTAFIAYKMIKPPRVLGGWTPRDLGYDYEEVTIKTRDGLKLSGWWIPNGSDKTVIPLHGYTRSRWDDVYMKETTEFLLKEGYNVLTFDFRAHGESEGKYTTVGIDEIVDVLSALDWLKVQQPEHSRRIAFIGFSMGAMLTIRVLAEDDRACCGVADSPPMYLDRTGARGLKYFANLPEWLYHFAKPFMKLFSGARELNMLEYADNVNKPLLLIAGEKDPLVKPEEAKEFYERNREANPNVELWVTDAPHVRTLKFHPDEWKSRVKAFLERWIS
;
A
#
# COMPACT_ATOMS: atom_id res chain seq x y z
N MET A 1 51.38 -3.28 -12.81
CA MET A 1 50.27 -2.38 -13.20
C MET A 1 49.03 -3.18 -13.67
N GLY A 2 49.16 -4.22 -14.55
CA GLY A 2 47.99 -4.98 -15.07
C GLY A 2 47.17 -5.74 -13.98
N TRP A 3 47.81 -6.36 -13.00
CA TRP A 3 47.12 -7.07 -11.93
C TRP A 3 46.31 -6.13 -11.00
N VAL A 4 46.79 -4.93 -10.72
CA VAL A 4 46.07 -3.92 -9.91
C VAL A 4 44.81 -3.48 -10.64
N LEU A 5 44.91 -3.20 -11.94
CA LEU A 5 43.76 -2.85 -12.77
C LEU A 5 42.75 -4.02 -12.85
N PHE A 6 43.21 -5.24 -13.00
CA PHE A 6 42.35 -6.43 -13.01
C PHE A 6 41.56 -6.58 -11.72
N PHE A 7 42.23 -6.53 -10.57
CA PHE A 7 41.55 -6.64 -9.26
C PHE A 7 40.60 -5.48 -9.01
N PHE A 8 40.96 -4.28 -9.42
CA PHE A 8 40.06 -3.11 -9.34
C PHE A 8 38.76 -3.35 -10.14
N ILE A 9 38.90 -3.75 -11.43
CA ILE A 9 37.75 -4.06 -12.28
C ILE A 9 36.91 -5.18 -11.67
N LEU A 10 37.55 -6.24 -11.18
CA LEU A 10 36.84 -7.36 -10.54
C LEU A 10 36.01 -6.89 -9.32
N ILE A 11 36.58 -6.06 -8.45
CA ILE A 11 35.87 -5.51 -7.28
C ILE A 11 34.65 -4.67 -7.73
N VAL A 12 34.82 -3.83 -8.75
CA VAL A 12 33.72 -3.01 -9.29
C VAL A 12 32.60 -3.91 -9.85
N VAL A 13 32.95 -4.94 -10.63
CA VAL A 13 31.97 -5.87 -11.20
C VAL A 13 31.21 -6.62 -10.10
N LEU A 14 31.92 -7.11 -9.09
CA LEU A 14 31.29 -7.79 -7.94
C LEU A 14 30.38 -6.86 -7.16
N PHE A 15 30.77 -5.62 -6.94
CA PHE A 15 29.96 -4.61 -6.27
C PHE A 15 28.68 -4.28 -7.06
N LEU A 16 28.80 -4.06 -8.37
CA LEU A 16 27.63 -3.83 -9.24
C LEU A 16 26.72 -5.06 -9.29
N GLY A 17 27.27 -6.27 -9.38
CA GLY A 17 26.51 -7.52 -9.30
C GLY A 17 25.75 -7.65 -7.97
N PHE A 18 26.38 -7.30 -6.86
CA PHE A 18 25.76 -7.31 -5.55
C PHE A 18 24.61 -6.28 -5.43
N THR A 19 24.82 -5.05 -5.91
CA THR A 19 23.76 -4.03 -5.88
C THR A 19 22.62 -4.34 -6.84
N ALA A 20 22.89 -4.96 -8.00
CA ALA A 20 21.86 -5.49 -8.89
C ALA A 20 21.06 -6.63 -8.23
N PHE A 21 21.71 -7.52 -7.47
CA PHE A 21 21.02 -8.55 -6.69
C PHE A 21 20.12 -7.95 -5.60
N ILE A 22 20.59 -6.93 -4.87
CA ILE A 22 19.76 -6.18 -3.90
C ILE A 22 18.52 -5.64 -4.62
N ALA A 23 18.70 -4.92 -5.73
CA ALA A 23 17.61 -4.36 -6.53
C ALA A 23 16.60 -5.44 -6.94
N TYR A 24 17.08 -6.57 -7.45
CA TYR A 24 16.22 -7.69 -7.82
C TYR A 24 15.40 -8.23 -6.65
N LYS A 25 15.99 -8.34 -5.45
CA LYS A 25 15.29 -8.77 -4.24
C LYS A 25 14.23 -7.77 -3.79
N MET A 26 14.51 -6.47 -3.93
CA MET A 26 13.58 -5.39 -3.56
C MET A 26 12.36 -5.30 -4.49
N ILE A 27 12.50 -5.61 -5.78
CA ILE A 27 11.38 -5.54 -6.73
C ILE A 27 10.64 -6.88 -6.89
N LYS A 28 11.14 -7.94 -6.27
CA LYS A 28 10.53 -9.27 -6.30
C LYS A 28 10.22 -9.74 -4.89
N PRO A 29 9.13 -9.24 -4.28
CA PRO A 29 8.76 -9.61 -2.93
C PRO A 29 8.39 -11.10 -2.83
N PRO A 30 8.46 -11.70 -1.64
CA PRO A 30 7.94 -13.04 -1.41
C PRO A 30 6.43 -13.03 -1.65
N ARG A 31 5.91 -14.12 -2.20
CA ARG A 31 4.47 -14.32 -2.35
C ARG A 31 3.93 -14.97 -1.09
N VAL A 32 3.17 -14.22 -0.32
CA VAL A 32 2.48 -14.71 0.88
C VAL A 32 1.15 -15.29 0.46
N LEU A 33 0.92 -16.56 0.73
CA LEU A 33 -0.28 -17.31 0.34
C LEU A 33 -0.86 -18.05 1.55
N GLY A 34 -2.19 -18.15 1.58
CA GLY A 34 -2.89 -18.91 2.60
C GLY A 34 -2.96 -18.23 3.97
N GLY A 35 -3.56 -18.93 4.91
CA GLY A 35 -3.68 -18.49 6.31
C GLY A 35 -5.12 -18.26 6.76
N TRP A 36 -5.97 -17.68 5.94
CA TRP A 36 -7.38 -17.45 6.23
C TRP A 36 -8.19 -17.16 4.96
N THR A 37 -9.51 -17.29 5.07
CA THR A 37 -10.47 -16.86 4.04
C THR A 37 -11.63 -16.14 4.71
N PRO A 38 -12.48 -15.41 3.98
CA PRO A 38 -13.69 -14.81 4.56
C PRO A 38 -14.64 -15.80 5.22
N ARG A 39 -14.63 -17.08 4.81
CA ARG A 39 -15.42 -18.14 5.48
C ARG A 39 -14.96 -18.40 6.92
N ASP A 40 -13.68 -18.22 7.22
CA ASP A 40 -13.17 -18.35 8.58
C ASP A 40 -13.68 -17.23 9.50
N LEU A 41 -14.22 -16.15 8.90
CA LEU A 41 -14.89 -15.04 9.58
C LEU A 41 -16.41 -15.19 9.59
N GLY A 42 -16.96 -16.26 8.97
CA GLY A 42 -18.40 -16.52 8.88
C GLY A 42 -19.10 -15.81 7.70
N TYR A 43 -18.37 -15.34 6.70
CA TYR A 43 -18.94 -14.66 5.53
C TYR A 43 -18.71 -15.45 4.24
N ASP A 44 -19.73 -15.49 3.40
CA ASP A 44 -19.58 -15.98 2.03
C ASP A 44 -18.82 -14.95 1.18
N TYR A 45 -18.11 -15.45 0.18
CA TYR A 45 -17.33 -14.61 -0.74
C TYR A 45 -17.22 -15.27 -2.11
N GLU A 46 -16.87 -14.45 -3.08
CA GLU A 46 -16.54 -14.85 -4.44
C GLU A 46 -15.05 -14.63 -4.69
N GLU A 47 -14.37 -15.64 -5.23
CA GLU A 47 -13.05 -15.45 -5.80
C GLU A 47 -13.17 -14.67 -7.10
N VAL A 48 -12.44 -13.57 -7.20
CA VAL A 48 -12.54 -12.69 -8.36
C VAL A 48 -11.20 -12.53 -9.06
N THR A 49 -11.29 -12.38 -10.38
CA THR A 49 -10.15 -12.01 -11.21
C THR A 49 -10.37 -10.62 -11.76
N ILE A 50 -9.51 -9.69 -11.40
CA ILE A 50 -9.54 -8.30 -11.88
C ILE A 50 -8.52 -8.17 -13.01
N LYS A 51 -8.98 -7.88 -14.23
CA LYS A 51 -8.08 -7.61 -15.34
C LYS A 51 -7.63 -6.15 -15.28
N THR A 52 -6.34 -5.92 -15.14
CA THR A 52 -5.78 -4.57 -15.10
C THR A 52 -5.80 -3.89 -16.46
N ARG A 53 -5.76 -2.55 -16.46
CA ARG A 53 -5.74 -1.73 -17.70
C ARG A 53 -4.52 -2.05 -18.58
N ASP A 54 -3.42 -2.51 -18.00
CA ASP A 54 -2.18 -2.93 -18.67
C ASP A 54 -2.07 -4.46 -18.90
N GLY A 55 -3.17 -5.20 -18.64
CA GLY A 55 -3.36 -6.57 -19.10
C GLY A 55 -3.01 -7.69 -18.11
N LEU A 56 -2.60 -7.39 -16.88
CA LEU A 56 -2.37 -8.39 -15.83
C LEU A 56 -3.70 -8.88 -15.24
N LYS A 57 -3.67 -10.06 -14.61
CA LYS A 57 -4.79 -10.60 -13.83
C LYS A 57 -4.43 -10.53 -12.34
N LEU A 58 -5.26 -9.82 -11.58
CA LEU A 58 -5.15 -9.78 -10.13
C LEU A 58 -6.17 -10.74 -9.53
N SER A 59 -5.76 -11.44 -8.48
CA SER A 59 -6.60 -12.33 -7.70
C SER A 59 -7.13 -11.60 -6.47
N GLY A 60 -8.42 -11.76 -6.18
CA GLY A 60 -9.07 -11.07 -5.06
C GLY A 60 -10.28 -11.80 -4.54
N TRP A 61 -10.91 -11.22 -3.53
CA TRP A 61 -12.17 -11.65 -2.95
C TRP A 61 -13.17 -10.50 -2.98
N TRP A 62 -14.36 -10.79 -3.50
CA TRP A 62 -15.54 -9.97 -3.31
C TRP A 62 -16.37 -10.57 -2.19
N ILE A 63 -16.65 -9.79 -1.15
CA ILE A 63 -17.37 -10.18 0.04
C ILE A 63 -18.61 -9.29 0.15
N PRO A 64 -19.75 -9.69 -0.44
CA PRO A 64 -20.97 -8.92 -0.32
C PRO A 64 -21.53 -8.99 1.10
N ASN A 65 -22.03 -7.89 1.61
CA ASN A 65 -22.62 -7.80 2.95
C ASN A 65 -23.95 -6.99 2.95
N GLY A 66 -24.64 -6.98 1.82
CA GLY A 66 -25.96 -6.35 1.67
C GLY A 66 -25.96 -4.81 1.72
N SER A 67 -24.82 -4.18 1.63
CA SER A 67 -24.65 -2.73 1.71
C SER A 67 -24.59 -2.09 0.30
N ASP A 68 -24.91 -0.79 0.21
CA ASP A 68 -24.60 0.05 -0.95
C ASP A 68 -23.20 0.72 -0.84
N LYS A 69 -22.48 0.44 0.24
CA LYS A 69 -21.16 0.97 0.58
C LYS A 69 -20.11 -0.12 0.50
N THR A 70 -19.01 0.16 -0.18
CA THR A 70 -17.88 -0.76 -0.32
C THR A 70 -16.60 -0.15 0.24
N VAL A 71 -15.86 -0.92 1.02
CA VAL A 71 -14.52 -0.54 1.46
C VAL A 71 -13.50 -1.47 0.84
N ILE A 72 -12.40 -0.90 0.33
CA ILE A 72 -11.31 -1.64 -0.29
C ILE A 72 -10.07 -1.54 0.61
N PRO A 73 -9.75 -2.58 1.40
CA PRO A 73 -8.49 -2.64 2.14
C PRO A 73 -7.34 -2.96 1.17
N LEU A 74 -6.25 -2.18 1.26
CA LEU A 74 -5.05 -2.26 0.42
C LEU A 74 -3.84 -2.67 1.25
N HIS A 75 -3.24 -3.82 0.91
CA HIS A 75 -2.10 -4.36 1.65
C HIS A 75 -0.78 -3.60 1.38
N GLY A 76 0.19 -3.77 2.27
CA GLY A 76 1.54 -3.21 2.13
C GLY A 76 2.47 -4.05 1.24
N TYR A 77 3.65 -3.48 0.93
CA TYR A 77 4.73 -4.21 0.29
C TYR A 77 5.11 -5.48 1.06
N THR A 78 5.45 -6.57 0.40
CA THR A 78 5.71 -7.92 0.93
C THR A 78 4.53 -8.64 1.58
N ARG A 79 3.33 -8.08 1.51
CA ARG A 79 2.10 -8.65 2.04
C ARG A 79 1.14 -9.04 0.92
N SER A 80 -0.03 -9.50 1.28
CA SER A 80 -1.10 -9.87 0.36
C SER A 80 -2.44 -9.78 1.09
N ARG A 81 -3.56 -10.07 0.41
CA ARG A 81 -4.88 -10.21 1.05
C ARG A 81 -4.91 -11.26 2.17
N TRP A 82 -3.95 -12.20 2.14
CA TRP A 82 -3.80 -13.28 3.13
C TRP A 82 -3.14 -12.85 4.44
N ASP A 83 -2.70 -11.59 4.57
CA ASP A 83 -2.04 -11.12 5.78
C ASP A 83 -3.00 -11.21 6.99
N ASP A 84 -2.57 -11.94 8.03
CA ASP A 84 -3.36 -12.19 9.25
C ASP A 84 -3.19 -11.09 10.31
N VAL A 85 -2.24 -10.18 10.09
CA VAL A 85 -1.89 -9.16 11.09
C VAL A 85 -2.81 -7.96 11.02
N TYR A 86 -3.08 -7.43 9.81
CA TYR A 86 -3.97 -6.28 9.64
C TYR A 86 -5.03 -6.46 8.56
N MET A 87 -4.78 -7.24 7.48
CA MET A 87 -5.79 -7.44 6.43
C MET A 87 -6.97 -8.24 6.94
N LYS A 88 -6.72 -9.34 7.67
CA LYS A 88 -7.78 -10.17 8.28
C LYS A 88 -8.61 -9.36 9.27
N GLU A 89 -7.93 -8.70 10.25
CA GLU A 89 -8.63 -7.95 11.29
C GLU A 89 -9.42 -6.75 10.71
N THR A 90 -8.86 -6.06 9.70
CA THR A 90 -9.56 -4.97 9.02
C THR A 90 -10.77 -5.47 8.24
N THR A 91 -10.62 -6.58 7.51
CA THR A 91 -11.74 -7.19 6.77
C THR A 91 -12.85 -7.61 7.72
N GLU A 92 -12.53 -8.28 8.83
CA GLU A 92 -13.50 -8.67 9.86
C GLU A 92 -14.22 -7.46 10.45
N PHE A 93 -13.47 -6.41 10.80
CA PHE A 93 -14.03 -5.17 11.31
C PHE A 93 -15.03 -4.55 10.32
N LEU A 94 -14.64 -4.41 9.06
CA LEU A 94 -15.49 -3.81 8.03
C LEU A 94 -16.77 -4.59 7.79
N LEU A 95 -16.69 -5.92 7.77
CA LEU A 95 -17.85 -6.78 7.61
C LEU A 95 -18.81 -6.69 8.81
N LYS A 96 -18.27 -6.61 10.04
CA LYS A 96 -19.08 -6.39 11.26
C LYS A 96 -19.77 -5.02 11.26
N GLU A 97 -19.16 -4.01 10.64
CA GLU A 97 -19.75 -2.67 10.47
C GLU A 97 -20.72 -2.58 9.27
N GLY A 98 -20.97 -3.70 8.57
CA GLY A 98 -21.97 -3.77 7.51
C GLY A 98 -21.50 -3.29 6.13
N TYR A 99 -20.21 -3.16 5.89
CA TYR A 99 -19.67 -2.82 4.57
C TYR A 99 -19.50 -4.05 3.69
N ASN A 100 -19.69 -3.91 2.37
CA ASN A 100 -19.10 -4.85 1.44
C ASN A 100 -17.59 -4.64 1.39
N VAL A 101 -16.83 -5.71 1.11
CA VAL A 101 -15.38 -5.64 1.02
C VAL A 101 -14.91 -6.22 -0.30
N LEU A 102 -14.08 -5.46 -1.04
CA LEU A 102 -13.27 -5.97 -2.13
C LEU A 102 -11.81 -5.93 -1.69
N THR A 103 -11.16 -7.07 -1.58
CA THR A 103 -9.73 -7.16 -1.31
C THR A 103 -9.04 -7.97 -2.39
N PHE A 104 -7.83 -7.57 -2.77
CA PHE A 104 -7.07 -8.23 -3.83
C PHE A 104 -5.57 -8.15 -3.56
N ASP A 105 -4.81 -9.01 -4.23
CA ASP A 105 -3.36 -8.93 -4.22
C ASP A 105 -2.89 -7.98 -5.32
N PHE A 106 -1.99 -7.05 -4.99
CA PHE A 106 -1.33 -6.24 -5.99
C PHE A 106 -0.46 -7.09 -6.94
N ARG A 107 -0.13 -6.52 -8.11
CA ARG A 107 0.84 -7.14 -9.04
C ARG A 107 2.08 -7.65 -8.32
N ALA A 108 2.58 -8.79 -8.73
CA ALA A 108 3.74 -9.48 -8.16
C ALA A 108 3.59 -9.92 -6.69
N HIS A 109 2.41 -9.78 -6.07
CA HIS A 109 2.10 -10.25 -4.72
C HIS A 109 1.06 -11.37 -4.74
N GLY A 110 0.98 -12.14 -3.65
CA GLY A 110 0.00 -13.19 -3.46
C GLY A 110 -0.17 -14.09 -4.70
N GLU A 111 -1.41 -14.25 -5.16
CA GLU A 111 -1.76 -15.05 -6.35
C GLU A 111 -1.86 -14.20 -7.63
N SER A 112 -1.69 -12.88 -7.55
CA SER A 112 -1.79 -12.01 -8.73
C SER A 112 -0.62 -12.20 -9.69
N GLU A 113 -0.89 -11.97 -10.97
CA GLU A 113 0.17 -11.94 -11.99
C GLU A 113 1.13 -10.76 -11.77
N GLY A 114 2.14 -10.68 -12.58
CA GLY A 114 3.21 -9.69 -12.51
C GLY A 114 4.53 -10.31 -12.06
N LYS A 115 5.61 -9.83 -12.67
CA LYS A 115 6.96 -10.31 -12.41
C LYS A 115 7.66 -9.52 -11.32
N TYR A 116 7.38 -8.21 -11.28
CA TYR A 116 8.02 -7.24 -10.40
C TYR A 116 7.00 -6.26 -9.85
N THR A 117 7.27 -5.74 -8.66
CA THR A 117 6.59 -4.58 -8.10
C THR A 117 7.41 -3.31 -8.37
N THR A 118 6.73 -2.19 -8.48
CA THR A 118 7.32 -0.85 -8.50
C THR A 118 7.15 -0.11 -7.17
N VAL A 119 6.66 -0.85 -6.16
CA VAL A 119 6.42 -0.37 -4.79
C VAL A 119 5.50 0.86 -4.74
N GLY A 120 4.33 0.74 -5.38
CA GLY A 120 3.29 1.78 -5.34
C GLY A 120 3.30 2.76 -6.50
N ILE A 121 4.16 2.58 -7.52
CA ILE A 121 4.17 3.45 -8.71
C ILE A 121 3.16 2.96 -9.73
N ASP A 122 3.33 1.74 -10.25
CA ASP A 122 2.42 1.16 -11.25
C ASP A 122 1.24 0.44 -10.58
N GLU A 123 1.31 0.14 -9.28
CA GLU A 123 0.24 -0.47 -8.50
C GLU A 123 -1.01 0.42 -8.41
N ILE A 124 -0.93 1.72 -8.73
CA ILE A 124 -2.13 2.55 -8.89
C ILE A 124 -3.02 2.03 -10.02
N VAL A 125 -2.45 1.46 -11.08
CA VAL A 125 -3.21 0.84 -12.17
C VAL A 125 -4.04 -0.33 -11.66
N ASP A 126 -3.54 -1.07 -10.67
CA ASP A 126 -4.26 -2.17 -10.02
C ASP A 126 -5.49 -1.64 -9.27
N VAL A 127 -5.31 -0.57 -8.48
CA VAL A 127 -6.39 0.08 -7.73
C VAL A 127 -7.47 0.63 -8.67
N LEU A 128 -7.06 1.34 -9.73
CA LEU A 128 -7.99 1.89 -10.73
C LEU A 128 -8.73 0.78 -11.46
N SER A 129 -8.08 -0.35 -11.74
CA SER A 129 -8.71 -1.51 -12.36
C SER A 129 -9.69 -2.22 -11.43
N ALA A 130 -9.43 -2.22 -10.11
CA ALA A 130 -10.38 -2.71 -9.11
C ALA A 130 -11.66 -1.84 -9.07
N LEU A 131 -11.52 -0.52 -9.19
CA LEU A 131 -12.66 0.39 -9.34
C LEU A 131 -13.43 0.15 -10.64
N ASP A 132 -12.74 -0.11 -11.75
CA ASP A 132 -13.37 -0.46 -13.04
C ASP A 132 -14.14 -1.79 -12.94
N TRP A 133 -13.55 -2.78 -12.27
CA TRP A 133 -14.19 -4.07 -12.00
C TRP A 133 -15.47 -3.91 -11.17
N LEU A 134 -15.42 -3.16 -10.07
CA LEU A 134 -16.60 -2.87 -9.24
C LEU A 134 -17.71 -2.21 -10.06
N LYS A 135 -17.38 -1.20 -10.86
CA LYS A 135 -18.35 -0.49 -11.69
C LYS A 135 -19.07 -1.42 -12.67
N VAL A 136 -18.37 -2.41 -13.21
CA VAL A 136 -18.92 -3.31 -14.23
C VAL A 136 -19.61 -4.51 -13.61
N GLN A 137 -19.02 -5.14 -12.59
CA GLN A 137 -19.51 -6.39 -12.03
C GLN A 137 -20.45 -6.18 -10.83
N GLN A 138 -20.31 -5.05 -10.13
CA GLN A 138 -21.06 -4.76 -8.91
C GLN A 138 -21.60 -3.31 -8.93
N PRO A 139 -22.38 -2.89 -9.95
CA PRO A 139 -22.76 -1.50 -10.17
C PRO A 139 -23.53 -0.88 -9.00
N GLU A 140 -24.37 -1.66 -8.30
CA GLU A 140 -25.16 -1.21 -7.15
C GLU A 140 -24.27 -0.93 -5.93
N HIS A 141 -23.10 -1.56 -5.87
CA HIS A 141 -22.14 -1.46 -4.77
C HIS A 141 -20.94 -0.57 -5.09
N SER A 142 -20.94 0.11 -6.24
CA SER A 142 -19.83 0.93 -6.75
C SER A 142 -20.03 2.44 -6.60
N ARG A 143 -21.08 2.87 -5.93
CA ARG A 143 -21.42 4.30 -5.80
C ARG A 143 -20.73 4.99 -4.64
N ARG A 144 -20.41 4.26 -3.58
CA ARG A 144 -19.84 4.74 -2.32
C ARG A 144 -18.67 3.87 -1.96
N ILE A 145 -17.48 4.32 -2.34
CA ILE A 145 -16.25 3.53 -2.18
C ILE A 145 -15.26 4.28 -1.31
N ALA A 146 -14.81 3.62 -0.24
CA ALA A 146 -13.71 4.09 0.59
C ALA A 146 -12.52 3.13 0.53
N PHE A 147 -11.36 3.64 0.92
CA PHE A 147 -10.12 2.86 0.97
C PHE A 147 -9.53 2.86 2.37
N ILE A 148 -8.95 1.72 2.76
CA ILE A 148 -8.08 1.64 3.96
C ILE A 148 -6.77 1.00 3.51
N GLY A 149 -5.70 1.79 3.48
CA GLY A 149 -4.40 1.33 3.02
C GLY A 149 -3.35 1.25 4.12
N PHE A 150 -2.45 0.29 3.98
CA PHE A 150 -1.33 0.06 4.90
C PHE A 150 0.00 0.18 4.16
N SER A 151 0.91 1.04 4.62
CA SER A 151 2.23 1.25 4.01
C SER A 151 2.13 1.58 2.51
N MET A 152 2.58 0.72 1.61
CA MET A 152 2.39 0.87 0.16
C MET A 152 0.91 1.08 -0.19
N GLY A 153 0.00 0.31 0.41
CA GLY A 153 -1.44 0.48 0.23
C GLY A 153 -1.95 1.85 0.72
N ALA A 154 -1.35 2.39 1.78
CA ALA A 154 -1.67 3.74 2.29
C ALA A 154 -1.24 4.84 1.31
N MET A 155 -0.08 4.70 0.69
CA MET A 155 0.37 5.58 -0.37
C MET A 155 -0.60 5.53 -1.58
N LEU A 156 -1.05 4.34 -1.96
CA LEU A 156 -2.03 4.15 -3.02
C LEU A 156 -3.42 4.70 -2.66
N THR A 157 -3.81 4.66 -1.38
CA THR A 157 -5.02 5.32 -0.90
C THR A 157 -4.95 6.83 -1.12
N ILE A 158 -3.84 7.48 -0.78
CA ILE A 158 -3.64 8.91 -1.04
C ILE A 158 -3.71 9.20 -2.55
N ARG A 159 -3.05 8.39 -3.36
CA ARG A 159 -3.03 8.56 -4.81
C ARG A 159 -4.40 8.40 -5.45
N VAL A 160 -5.17 7.39 -5.09
CA VAL A 160 -6.51 7.20 -5.67
C VAL A 160 -7.46 8.31 -5.28
N LEU A 161 -7.34 8.89 -4.07
CA LEU A 161 -8.12 10.07 -3.68
C LEU A 161 -7.76 11.31 -4.51
N ALA A 162 -6.52 11.44 -4.96
CA ALA A 162 -6.07 12.54 -5.81
C ALA A 162 -6.39 12.32 -7.30
N GLU A 163 -6.40 11.06 -7.76
CA GLU A 163 -6.42 10.71 -9.18
C GLU A 163 -7.80 10.22 -9.70
N ASP A 164 -8.76 9.83 -8.83
CA ASP A 164 -10.03 9.22 -9.25
C ASP A 164 -11.22 9.66 -8.40
N ASP A 165 -12.26 10.19 -9.06
CA ASP A 165 -13.43 10.75 -8.38
C ASP A 165 -14.40 9.72 -7.77
N ARG A 166 -14.23 8.44 -8.07
CA ARG A 166 -15.06 7.37 -7.50
C ARG A 166 -14.74 7.07 -6.02
N ALA A 167 -13.54 7.42 -5.55
CA ALA A 167 -13.18 7.30 -4.16
C ALA A 167 -13.84 8.42 -3.33
N CYS A 168 -14.61 8.07 -2.29
CA CYS A 168 -15.26 9.03 -1.40
C CYS A 168 -14.33 9.55 -0.32
N CYS A 169 -13.60 8.66 0.32
CA CYS A 169 -12.68 8.96 1.43
C CYS A 169 -11.65 7.85 1.60
N GLY A 170 -10.65 8.07 2.45
CA GLY A 170 -9.64 7.06 2.72
C GLY A 170 -8.94 7.16 4.06
N VAL A 171 -8.49 6.02 4.56
CA VAL A 171 -7.62 5.89 5.74
C VAL A 171 -6.25 5.39 5.26
N ALA A 172 -5.20 6.11 5.57
CA ALA A 172 -3.84 5.79 5.18
C ALA A 172 -2.95 5.57 6.41
N ASP A 173 -2.69 4.30 6.74
CA ASP A 173 -1.85 3.92 7.90
C ASP A 173 -0.40 3.72 7.48
N SER A 174 0.49 4.52 8.06
CA SER A 174 1.93 4.52 7.83
C SER A 174 2.35 4.71 6.35
N PRO A 175 1.80 5.72 5.63
CA PRO A 175 2.10 5.93 4.21
C PRO A 175 3.53 6.41 3.99
N PRO A 176 4.34 5.74 3.13
CA PRO A 176 5.62 6.26 2.67
C PRO A 176 5.46 7.57 1.91
N MET A 177 5.88 8.69 2.49
CA MET A 177 5.79 10.01 1.82
C MET A 177 6.91 10.24 0.82
N TYR A 178 8.08 9.67 1.08
CA TYR A 178 9.26 9.71 0.22
C TYR A 178 9.74 8.29 -0.05
N LEU A 179 9.39 7.74 -1.21
CA LEU A 179 9.67 6.34 -1.53
C LEU A 179 11.17 6.00 -1.45
N ASP A 180 12.04 6.91 -1.90
CA ASP A 180 13.50 6.70 -1.84
C ASP A 180 14.04 6.64 -0.41
N ARG A 181 13.57 7.53 0.48
CA ARG A 181 13.98 7.52 1.89
C ARG A 181 13.51 6.25 2.58
N THR A 182 12.26 5.86 2.32
CA THR A 182 11.68 4.61 2.86
C THR A 182 12.39 3.38 2.30
N GLY A 183 12.73 3.37 1.01
CA GLY A 183 13.50 2.29 0.38
C GLY A 183 14.89 2.11 0.98
N ALA A 184 15.60 3.20 1.24
CA ALA A 184 16.92 3.18 1.90
C ALA A 184 16.81 2.63 3.33
N ARG A 185 15.87 3.13 4.15
CA ARG A 185 15.58 2.61 5.50
C ARG A 185 15.15 1.14 5.46
N GLY A 186 14.43 0.76 4.40
CA GLY A 186 13.99 -0.62 4.16
C GLY A 186 15.15 -1.61 4.03
N LEU A 187 16.26 -1.23 3.40
CA LEU A 187 17.46 -2.06 3.36
C LEU A 187 18.01 -2.34 4.76
N LYS A 188 18.03 -1.33 5.61
CA LYS A 188 18.46 -1.50 7.00
C LYS A 188 17.47 -2.37 7.79
N TYR A 189 16.18 -2.13 7.61
CA TYR A 189 15.12 -2.79 8.37
C TYR A 189 14.94 -4.27 7.99
N PHE A 190 14.85 -4.58 6.69
CA PHE A 190 14.55 -5.94 6.22
C PHE A 190 15.79 -6.82 6.04
N ALA A 191 16.94 -6.23 5.69
CA ALA A 191 18.13 -6.98 5.31
C ALA A 191 19.36 -6.68 6.21
N ASN A 192 19.24 -5.75 7.16
CA ASN A 192 20.34 -5.24 7.98
C ASN A 192 21.55 -4.74 7.15
N LEU A 193 21.27 -4.21 5.95
CA LEU A 193 22.25 -3.62 5.04
C LEU A 193 22.32 -2.09 5.23
N PRO A 194 23.48 -1.47 4.98
CA PRO A 194 23.62 -0.01 5.04
C PRO A 194 22.70 0.69 4.04
N GLU A 195 22.04 1.77 4.46
CA GLU A 195 21.10 2.55 3.64
C GLU A 195 21.73 3.11 2.36
N TRP A 196 23.01 3.49 2.38
CA TRP A 196 23.71 4.03 1.21
C TRP A 196 23.77 3.07 0.02
N LEU A 197 23.67 1.75 0.23
CA LEU A 197 23.61 0.76 -0.84
C LEU A 197 22.37 0.94 -1.74
N TYR A 198 21.30 1.52 -1.21
CA TYR A 198 20.09 1.81 -1.96
C TYR A 198 20.36 2.70 -3.18
N HIS A 199 21.25 3.69 -3.05
CA HIS A 199 21.61 4.57 -4.16
C HIS A 199 22.24 3.83 -5.35
N PHE A 200 22.97 2.76 -5.07
CA PHE A 200 23.56 1.91 -6.11
C PHE A 200 22.59 0.82 -6.62
N ALA A 201 21.64 0.39 -5.80
CA ALA A 201 20.60 -0.55 -6.22
C ALA A 201 19.50 0.12 -7.08
N LYS A 202 19.16 1.38 -6.79
CA LYS A 202 18.07 2.12 -7.45
C LYS A 202 18.16 2.14 -8.99
N PRO A 203 19.31 2.39 -9.65
CA PRO A 203 19.42 2.31 -11.11
C PRO A 203 19.03 0.94 -11.68
N PHE A 204 19.36 -0.14 -10.97
CA PHE A 204 18.97 -1.49 -11.36
C PHE A 204 17.48 -1.77 -11.11
N MET A 205 16.88 -1.22 -10.04
CA MET A 205 15.43 -1.29 -9.84
C MET A 205 14.71 -0.64 -11.02
N LYS A 206 15.13 0.55 -11.43
CA LYS A 206 14.60 1.24 -12.62
C LYS A 206 14.75 0.40 -13.88
N LEU A 207 15.93 -0.19 -14.11
CA LEU A 207 16.23 -1.02 -15.29
C LEU A 207 15.34 -2.28 -15.33
N PHE A 208 15.10 -2.93 -14.19
CA PHE A 208 14.43 -4.23 -14.14
C PHE A 208 12.92 -4.13 -14.10
N SER A 209 12.38 -3.12 -13.40
CA SER A 209 10.93 -2.99 -13.16
C SER A 209 10.32 -1.67 -13.61
N GLY A 210 11.11 -0.70 -14.04
CA GLY A 210 10.63 0.65 -14.30
C GLY A 210 10.42 1.50 -13.03
N ALA A 211 10.78 0.99 -11.84
CA ALA A 211 10.67 1.74 -10.60
C ALA A 211 11.38 3.10 -10.68
N ARG A 212 10.73 4.13 -10.17
CA ARG A 212 11.20 5.53 -10.21
C ARG A 212 10.98 6.20 -8.87
N GLU A 213 11.43 7.42 -8.73
CA GLU A 213 11.13 8.23 -7.55
C GLU A 213 9.64 8.52 -7.47
N LEU A 214 9.14 8.51 -6.24
CA LEU A 214 7.78 8.94 -5.94
C LEU A 214 7.82 9.76 -4.65
N ASN A 215 7.33 10.99 -4.76
CA ASN A 215 7.18 11.93 -3.65
C ASN A 215 5.69 12.21 -3.46
N MET A 216 5.14 11.74 -2.36
CA MET A 216 3.71 11.89 -2.08
C MET A 216 3.28 13.32 -1.79
N LEU A 217 4.22 14.21 -1.41
CA LEU A 217 3.89 15.62 -1.23
C LEU A 217 3.44 16.31 -2.53
N GLU A 218 3.79 15.75 -3.69
CA GLU A 218 3.31 16.27 -4.98
C GLU A 218 1.79 16.07 -5.17
N TYR A 219 1.20 15.15 -4.42
CA TYR A 219 -0.25 14.88 -4.42
C TYR A 219 -1.01 15.70 -3.37
N ALA A 220 -0.31 16.33 -2.42
CA ALA A 220 -0.95 17.00 -1.30
C ALA A 220 -1.96 18.06 -1.73
N ASP A 221 -1.66 18.83 -2.77
CA ASP A 221 -2.56 19.89 -3.25
C ASP A 221 -3.76 19.35 -4.07
N ASN A 222 -3.70 18.09 -4.49
CA ASN A 222 -4.73 17.44 -5.32
C ASN A 222 -5.69 16.56 -4.50
N VAL A 223 -5.32 16.18 -3.28
CA VAL A 223 -6.22 15.42 -2.38
C VAL A 223 -7.19 16.40 -1.74
N ASN A 224 -8.39 16.47 -2.30
CA ASN A 224 -9.49 17.31 -1.81
C ASN A 224 -10.60 16.51 -1.11
N LYS A 225 -10.45 15.21 -0.99
CA LYS A 225 -11.38 14.28 -0.35
C LYS A 225 -10.97 13.98 1.07
N PRO A 226 -11.91 13.60 1.95
CA PRO A 226 -11.61 13.25 3.33
C PRO A 226 -10.54 12.18 3.44
N LEU A 227 -9.51 12.45 4.25
CA LEU A 227 -8.36 11.58 4.45
C LEU A 227 -7.97 11.53 5.93
N LEU A 228 -7.95 10.32 6.50
CA LEU A 228 -7.37 10.06 7.81
C LEU A 228 -5.96 9.50 7.64
N LEU A 229 -4.95 10.26 8.03
CA LEU A 229 -3.56 9.83 8.11
C LEU A 229 -3.28 9.24 9.50
N ILE A 230 -2.67 8.06 9.54
CA ILE A 230 -2.20 7.43 10.77
C ILE A 230 -0.68 7.26 10.67
N ALA A 231 0.06 7.69 11.69
CA ALA A 231 1.52 7.61 11.73
C ALA A 231 2.02 7.12 13.10
N GLY A 232 3.04 6.27 13.09
CA GLY A 232 3.65 5.74 14.29
C GLY A 232 4.93 6.47 14.69
N GLU A 233 5.06 6.93 15.94
CA GLU A 233 6.30 7.57 16.44
C GLU A 233 7.50 6.60 16.46
N LYS A 234 7.23 5.31 16.70
CA LYS A 234 8.26 4.26 16.73
C LYS A 234 8.47 3.56 15.38
N ASP A 235 7.94 4.15 14.30
CA ASP A 235 8.08 3.58 12.95
C ASP A 235 9.52 3.74 12.43
N PRO A 236 10.25 2.63 12.18
CA PRO A 236 11.62 2.67 11.68
C PRO A 236 11.72 2.97 10.19
N LEU A 237 10.62 2.81 9.43
CA LEU A 237 10.58 2.94 7.97
C LEU A 237 10.03 4.28 7.53
N VAL A 238 8.87 4.66 8.07
CA VAL A 238 8.14 5.87 7.72
C VAL A 238 8.16 6.81 8.92
N LYS A 239 8.84 7.94 8.78
CA LYS A 239 8.96 8.88 9.89
C LYS A 239 7.65 9.68 10.06
N PRO A 240 7.14 9.85 11.30
CA PRO A 240 5.90 10.59 11.53
C PRO A 240 6.00 12.07 11.08
N GLU A 241 7.20 12.64 11.05
CA GLU A 241 7.45 13.99 10.53
C GLU A 241 7.09 14.11 9.04
N GLU A 242 7.30 13.04 8.26
CA GLU A 242 6.95 13.03 6.83
C GLU A 242 5.42 13.05 6.64
N ALA A 243 4.68 12.33 7.48
CA ALA A 243 3.20 12.38 7.48
C ALA A 243 2.67 13.74 7.98
N LYS A 244 3.32 14.35 8.98
CA LYS A 244 3.01 15.70 9.45
C LYS A 244 3.23 16.74 8.34
N GLU A 245 4.34 16.64 7.60
CA GLU A 245 4.64 17.54 6.48
C GLU A 245 3.55 17.44 5.39
N PHE A 246 3.13 16.23 5.04
CA PHE A 246 2.01 16.05 4.11
C PHE A 246 0.71 16.64 4.65
N TYR A 247 0.38 16.37 5.91
CA TYR A 247 -0.82 16.89 6.56
C TYR A 247 -0.86 18.42 6.57
N GLU A 248 0.24 19.08 6.98
CA GLU A 248 0.31 20.55 7.03
C GLU A 248 0.11 21.17 5.64
N ARG A 249 0.65 20.56 4.59
CA ARG A 249 0.45 21.03 3.23
C ARG A 249 -0.96 20.74 2.73
N ASN A 250 -1.47 19.54 2.93
CA ASN A 250 -2.79 19.15 2.43
C ASN A 250 -3.93 19.92 3.10
N ARG A 251 -3.82 20.21 4.41
CA ARG A 251 -4.87 20.92 5.16
C ARG A 251 -5.16 22.34 4.67
N GLU A 252 -4.26 22.95 3.90
CA GLU A 252 -4.49 24.25 3.28
C GLU A 252 -5.55 24.17 2.17
N ALA A 253 -5.57 23.05 1.44
CA ALA A 253 -6.54 22.80 0.37
C ALA A 253 -7.70 21.87 0.80
N ASN A 254 -7.51 21.05 1.82
CA ASN A 254 -8.45 20.02 2.28
C ASN A 254 -8.76 20.17 3.78
N PRO A 255 -9.87 20.82 4.17
CA PRO A 255 -10.25 20.95 5.58
C PRO A 255 -10.66 19.62 6.22
N ASN A 256 -10.86 18.57 5.46
CA ASN A 256 -11.31 17.24 5.89
C ASN A 256 -10.16 16.23 6.01
N VAL A 257 -8.92 16.70 6.06
CA VAL A 257 -7.77 15.85 6.40
C VAL A 257 -7.59 15.78 7.91
N GLU A 258 -7.39 14.58 8.42
CA GLU A 258 -7.12 14.32 9.84
C GLU A 258 -5.75 13.62 9.97
N LEU A 259 -5.02 13.90 11.04
CA LEU A 259 -3.77 13.20 11.37
C LEU A 259 -3.85 12.64 12.78
N TRP A 260 -3.62 11.34 12.89
CA TRP A 260 -3.49 10.65 14.17
C TRP A 260 -2.08 10.06 14.30
N VAL A 261 -1.31 10.60 15.25
CA VAL A 261 0.03 10.08 15.59
C VAL A 261 -0.07 9.20 16.82
N THR A 262 0.50 7.99 16.72
CA THR A 262 0.48 6.98 17.79
C THR A 262 1.89 6.61 18.21
N ASP A 263 2.05 5.89 19.30
CA ASP A 263 3.35 5.34 19.72
C ASP A 263 3.66 3.97 19.05
N ALA A 264 2.86 3.54 18.09
CA ALA A 264 3.02 2.26 17.43
C ALA A 264 4.22 2.23 16.45
N PRO A 265 4.81 1.04 16.21
CA PRO A 265 5.72 0.82 15.07
C PRO A 265 4.96 0.77 13.73
N HIS A 266 5.70 0.57 12.64
CA HIS A 266 5.19 0.52 11.27
C HIS A 266 3.99 -0.41 11.10
N VAL A 267 2.85 0.14 10.64
CA VAL A 267 1.56 -0.57 10.44
C VAL A 267 1.11 -1.42 11.64
N ARG A 268 1.36 -0.94 12.85
CA ARG A 268 0.99 -1.67 14.07
C ARG A 268 -0.05 -0.93 14.91
N THR A 269 -0.59 0.19 14.45
CA THR A 269 -1.58 0.96 15.20
C THR A 269 -2.81 0.12 15.54
N LEU A 270 -3.36 -0.65 14.59
CA LEU A 270 -4.47 -1.57 14.84
C LEU A 270 -4.15 -2.60 15.93
N LYS A 271 -2.92 -3.12 15.98
CA LYS A 271 -2.51 -4.10 16.99
C LYS A 271 -2.24 -3.47 18.37
N PHE A 272 -1.68 -2.26 18.41
CA PHE A 272 -1.29 -1.59 19.67
C PHE A 272 -2.47 -0.85 20.31
N HIS A 273 -3.38 -0.34 19.50
CA HIS A 273 -4.54 0.45 19.91
C HIS A 273 -5.82 -0.04 19.19
N PRO A 274 -6.23 -1.31 19.35
CA PRO A 274 -7.29 -1.92 18.55
C PRO A 274 -8.64 -1.21 18.69
N ASP A 275 -9.03 -0.87 19.91
CA ASP A 275 -10.34 -0.25 20.17
C ASP A 275 -10.38 1.19 19.68
N GLU A 276 -9.30 1.95 19.90
CA GLU A 276 -9.20 3.34 19.43
C GLU A 276 -9.13 3.38 17.90
N TRP A 277 -8.35 2.47 17.27
CA TRP A 277 -8.28 2.37 15.81
C TRP A 277 -9.65 2.09 15.22
N LYS A 278 -10.35 1.08 15.72
CA LYS A 278 -11.70 0.72 15.27
C LYS A 278 -12.69 1.86 15.46
N SER A 279 -12.67 2.51 16.61
CA SER A 279 -13.57 3.64 16.92
C SER A 279 -13.32 4.83 15.99
N ARG A 280 -12.06 5.23 15.76
CA ARG A 280 -11.71 6.36 14.89
C ARG A 280 -12.04 6.07 13.44
N VAL A 281 -11.66 4.87 12.93
CA VAL A 281 -11.93 4.47 11.55
C VAL A 281 -13.43 4.35 11.31
N LYS A 282 -14.20 3.78 12.25
CA LYS A 282 -15.67 3.72 12.18
C LYS A 282 -16.26 5.12 12.07
N ALA A 283 -15.94 6.01 13.00
CA ALA A 283 -16.47 7.37 13.01
C ALA A 283 -16.09 8.15 11.73
N PHE A 284 -14.89 7.94 11.20
CA PHE A 284 -14.43 8.54 9.95
C PHE A 284 -15.24 8.01 8.76
N LEU A 285 -15.37 6.68 8.62
CA LEU A 285 -16.13 6.07 7.53
C LEU A 285 -17.64 6.45 7.58
N GLU A 286 -18.26 6.41 8.76
CA GLU A 286 -19.67 6.80 8.92
C GLU A 286 -19.93 8.26 8.49
N ARG A 287 -18.97 9.15 8.75
CA ARG A 287 -19.07 10.56 8.36
C ARG A 287 -18.93 10.77 6.85
N TRP A 288 -18.06 10.03 6.18
CA TRP A 288 -17.60 10.37 4.84
C TRP A 288 -17.98 9.40 3.71
N ILE A 289 -18.35 8.17 4.02
CA ILE A 289 -18.85 7.19 3.02
C ILE A 289 -20.36 7.32 2.79
N SER A 290 -20.85 8.52 2.81
CA SER A 290 -22.28 8.83 2.73
C SER A 290 -22.75 9.00 1.29
#